data_b093c1f3f3d9c9000330160d010bdcbd
#
_entry.id   b093c1f3f3d9c9000330160d010bdcbd
#
_cell.length_a   1.000
_cell.length_b   1.000
_cell.length_c   1.000
_cell.angle_alpha   90.00
_cell.angle_beta   90.00
_cell.angle_gamma   90.00
#
_symmetry.space_group_name_H-M   'P 1'
#
loop_
_entity.id
_entity.type
_entity.pdbx_description
1 polymer ?
#
loop_
_entity_poly.entity_id
_entity_poly.type
_entity_poly.pdbx_seq_one_letter_code
_entity_poly.pdbx_strand_id
1 'polypeptide(L)'
;MRDEDRVAAARRSLLELLSEDGHLLPGSVIDRMMRCGKPNCRCTGDEGALHGPYHQWGYSRGGSRHTRRLSDAQLERYGPEIERGRRLSELLAALEDAELTWVERAEGWGA
;
A
#
# COMPACT_ATOMS: atom_id res chain seq x y z
N MET A 1 10.68 -22.01 -15.10
CA MET A 1 11.71 -21.12 -14.53
C MET A 1 12.31 -21.80 -13.30
N ARG A 2 13.62 -21.79 -13.20
CA ARG A 2 14.32 -22.38 -12.05
C ARG A 2 14.14 -21.48 -10.83
N ASP A 3 14.21 -22.08 -9.63
CA ASP A 3 14.02 -21.34 -8.40
C ASP A 3 15.04 -20.20 -8.21
N GLU A 4 16.32 -20.47 -8.54
CA GLU A 4 17.36 -19.44 -8.48
C GLU A 4 17.06 -18.28 -9.42
N ASP A 5 16.50 -18.56 -10.60
CA ASP A 5 16.15 -17.53 -11.57
C ASP A 5 14.97 -16.67 -11.08
N ARG A 6 14.01 -17.28 -10.38
CA ARG A 6 12.89 -16.55 -9.77
C ARG A 6 13.39 -15.62 -8.68
N VAL A 7 14.27 -16.11 -7.82
CA VAL A 7 14.88 -15.29 -6.77
C VAL A 7 15.65 -14.12 -7.38
N ALA A 8 16.48 -14.39 -8.38
CA ALA A 8 17.27 -13.33 -9.04
C ALA A 8 16.38 -12.29 -9.71
N ALA A 9 15.30 -12.72 -10.37
CA ALA A 9 14.36 -11.80 -11.02
C ALA A 9 13.63 -10.92 -9.99
N ALA A 10 13.19 -11.52 -8.89
CA ALA A 10 12.52 -10.79 -7.82
C ALA A 10 13.45 -9.77 -7.18
N ARG A 11 14.70 -10.13 -6.93
CA ARG A 11 15.70 -9.21 -6.39
C ARG A 11 15.95 -8.05 -7.34
N ARG A 12 16.08 -8.34 -8.64
CA ARG A 12 16.33 -7.30 -9.64
C ARG A 12 15.18 -6.29 -9.67
N SER A 13 13.93 -6.75 -9.67
CA SER A 13 12.78 -5.87 -9.67
C SER A 13 12.74 -4.97 -8.43
N LEU A 14 13.07 -5.54 -7.27
CA LEU A 14 13.13 -4.78 -6.02
C LEU A 14 14.23 -3.73 -6.06
N LEU A 15 15.43 -4.10 -6.53
CA LEU A 15 16.55 -3.16 -6.65
C LEU A 15 16.24 -2.03 -7.62
N GLU A 16 15.57 -2.31 -8.73
CA GLU A 16 15.16 -1.29 -9.68
C GLU A 16 14.22 -0.27 -9.02
N LEU A 17 13.24 -0.76 -8.27
CA LEU A 17 12.32 0.13 -7.56
C LEU A 17 13.06 0.99 -6.54
N LEU A 18 13.95 0.40 -5.74
CA LEU A 18 14.70 1.11 -4.72
C LEU A 18 15.69 2.13 -5.29
N SER A 19 16.10 1.96 -6.55
CA SER A 19 17.03 2.88 -7.20
C SER A 19 16.34 4.11 -7.80
N GLU A 20 15.02 4.11 -7.88
CA GLU A 20 14.27 5.25 -8.37
C GLU A 20 14.24 6.39 -7.35
N ASP A 21 14.20 7.63 -7.85
CA ASP A 21 14.05 8.80 -6.98
C ASP A 21 12.65 8.87 -6.39
N GLY A 22 12.53 9.55 -5.25
CA GLY A 22 11.25 9.76 -4.58
C GLY A 22 11.09 8.87 -3.36
N HIS A 23 9.99 9.05 -2.66
CA HIS A 23 9.70 8.29 -1.44
C HIS A 23 8.94 7.01 -1.74
N LEU A 24 9.07 6.06 -0.84
CA LEU A 24 8.30 4.82 -0.85
C LEU A 24 7.47 4.84 0.43
N LEU A 25 6.21 5.28 0.31
CA LEU A 25 5.36 5.47 1.47
C LEU A 25 4.45 4.28 1.69
N PRO A 26 4.31 3.83 2.95
CA PRO A 26 3.49 2.66 3.27
C PRO A 26 1.99 2.97 3.23
N GLY A 27 1.20 1.92 3.29
CA GLY A 27 -0.24 2.04 3.45
C GLY A 27 -1.01 2.20 2.15
N SER A 28 -2.21 2.72 2.28
CA SER A 28 -3.11 2.88 1.14
C SER A 28 -4.03 4.07 1.34
N VAL A 29 -4.57 4.57 0.22
CA VAL A 29 -5.54 5.66 0.25
C VAL A 29 -6.89 5.10 -0.19
N ILE A 30 -7.92 5.48 0.58
CA ILE A 30 -9.30 5.20 0.20
C ILE A 30 -10.08 6.51 0.16
N ASP A 31 -11.06 6.59 -0.70
CA ASP A 31 -11.97 7.72 -0.74
C ASP A 31 -13.21 7.38 0.10
N ARG A 32 -13.63 8.31 0.93
CA ARG A 32 -14.77 8.12 1.82
C ARG A 32 -15.74 9.26 1.73
N MET A 33 -17.02 8.92 1.70
CA MET A 33 -18.11 9.86 1.93
C MET A 33 -18.49 9.77 3.39
N MET A 34 -18.65 10.89 4.06
CA MET A 34 -18.86 10.91 5.51
C MET A 34 -19.91 11.96 5.92
N ARG A 35 -20.57 11.68 7.04
CA ARG A 35 -21.36 12.69 7.73
C ARG A 35 -20.43 13.61 8.49
N CYS A 36 -20.77 14.92 8.50
CA CYS A 36 -19.90 15.92 9.13
C CYS A 36 -20.05 16.00 10.66
N GLY A 37 -21.03 15.31 11.23
CA GLY A 37 -21.29 15.35 12.66
C GLY A 37 -22.12 16.54 13.12
N LYS A 38 -22.45 17.48 12.25
CA LYS A 38 -23.31 18.63 12.60
C LYS A 38 -24.77 18.20 12.55
N PRO A 39 -25.54 18.39 13.63
CA PRO A 39 -26.93 17.91 13.68
C PRO A 39 -27.86 18.55 12.66
N ASN A 40 -27.58 19.79 12.25
CA ASN A 40 -28.42 20.52 11.28
C ASN A 40 -27.99 20.31 9.82
N CYS A 41 -27.03 19.47 9.57
CA CYS A 41 -26.57 19.23 8.21
C CYS A 41 -27.45 18.20 7.51
N ARG A 42 -27.70 18.40 6.21
CA ARG A 42 -28.48 17.47 5.38
C ARG A 42 -27.93 16.04 5.40
N CYS A 43 -26.62 15.88 5.56
CA CYS A 43 -26.00 14.56 5.58
C CYS A 43 -26.44 13.69 6.75
N THR A 44 -27.03 14.26 7.80
CA THR A 44 -27.48 13.54 8.98
C THR A 44 -28.59 12.53 8.65
N GLY A 45 -29.52 12.91 7.78
CA GLY A 45 -30.64 12.04 7.44
C GLY A 45 -30.69 11.62 5.96
N ASP A 46 -29.72 12.00 5.15
CA ASP A 46 -29.72 11.77 3.72
C ASP A 46 -28.34 11.30 3.26
N GLU A 47 -28.24 10.03 2.87
CA GLU A 47 -26.99 9.46 2.39
C GLU A 47 -26.50 10.12 1.10
N GLY A 48 -27.41 10.63 0.27
CA GLY A 48 -27.06 11.37 -0.93
C GLY A 48 -26.43 12.74 -0.65
N ALA A 49 -26.54 13.23 0.60
CA ALA A 49 -25.98 14.51 1.01
C ALA A 49 -24.71 14.36 1.85
N LEU A 50 -24.10 13.18 1.88
CA LEU A 50 -22.83 12.96 2.57
C LEU A 50 -21.74 13.86 1.99
N HIS A 51 -20.80 14.25 2.87
CA HIS A 51 -19.66 15.07 2.47
C HIS A 51 -18.53 14.21 1.93
N GLY A 52 -17.79 14.77 1.00
CA GLY A 52 -16.64 14.12 0.42
C GLY A 52 -16.66 14.18 -1.11
N PRO A 53 -15.88 13.33 -1.80
CA PRO A 53 -15.04 12.29 -1.16
C PRO A 53 -13.86 12.87 -0.39
N TYR A 54 -13.57 12.27 0.75
CA TYR A 54 -12.36 12.56 1.50
C TYR A 54 -11.32 11.50 1.20
N HIS A 55 -10.10 11.93 0.91
CA HIS A 55 -8.97 11.04 0.67
C HIS A 55 -8.36 10.68 2.01
N GLN A 56 -8.44 9.41 2.39
CA GLN A 56 -7.98 8.95 3.68
C GLN A 56 -6.81 7.99 3.51
N TRP A 57 -5.64 8.40 3.99
CA TRP A 57 -4.44 7.57 3.96
C TRP A 57 -4.30 6.83 5.28
N GLY A 58 -4.29 5.49 5.20
CA GLY A 58 -4.08 4.64 6.35
C GLY A 58 -2.73 3.94 6.24
N TYR A 59 -1.97 3.94 7.34
CA TYR A 59 -0.70 3.23 7.40
C TYR A 59 -0.43 2.76 8.82
N SER A 60 0.48 1.78 8.96
CA SER A 60 0.93 1.28 10.25
C SER A 60 2.36 1.73 10.50
N ARG A 61 2.64 2.11 11.73
CA ARG A 61 3.99 2.51 12.12
C ARG A 61 4.22 2.08 13.56
N GLY A 62 5.27 1.28 13.77
CA GLY A 62 5.61 0.80 15.10
C GLY A 62 4.49 0.02 15.78
N GLY A 63 3.71 -0.74 15.02
CA GLY A 63 2.59 -1.52 15.54
C GLY A 63 1.29 -0.75 15.73
N SER A 64 1.30 0.57 15.47
CA SER A 64 0.11 1.42 15.60
C SER A 64 -0.46 1.77 14.25
N ARG A 65 -1.79 1.81 14.16
CA ARG A 65 -2.49 2.24 12.95
C ARG A 65 -2.68 3.74 12.96
N HIS A 66 -2.33 4.39 11.87
CA HIS A 66 -2.51 5.83 11.68
C HIS A 66 -3.43 6.09 10.49
N THR A 67 -4.22 7.14 10.61
CA THR A 67 -5.12 7.57 9.56
C THR A 67 -4.97 9.08 9.38
N ARG A 68 -4.75 9.50 8.14
CA ARG A 68 -4.59 10.92 7.81
C ARG A 68 -5.51 11.28 6.66
N ARG A 69 -6.20 12.41 6.79
CA ARG A 69 -6.96 12.96 5.67
C ARG A 69 -6.00 13.76 4.80
N LEU A 70 -6.03 13.50 3.50
CA LEU A 70 -5.21 14.22 2.53
C LEU A 70 -6.08 15.21 1.75
N SER A 71 -5.55 16.42 1.56
CA SER A 71 -6.14 17.35 0.60
C SER A 71 -5.88 16.85 -0.82
N ASP A 72 -6.57 17.44 -1.80
CA ASP A 72 -6.33 17.11 -3.20
C ASP A 72 -4.87 17.36 -3.60
N ALA A 73 -4.29 18.45 -3.12
CA ALA A 73 -2.89 18.78 -3.39
C ALA A 73 -1.94 17.77 -2.75
N GLN A 74 -2.26 17.33 -1.53
CA GLN A 74 -1.44 16.31 -0.86
C GLN A 74 -1.55 14.95 -1.57
N LEU A 75 -2.75 14.58 -2.00
CA LEU A 75 -2.94 13.34 -2.76
C LEU A 75 -2.16 13.37 -4.07
N GLU A 76 -2.19 14.50 -4.77
CA GLU A 76 -1.42 14.66 -6.01
C GLU A 76 0.07 14.49 -5.75
N ARG A 77 0.56 15.04 -4.63
CA ARG A 77 1.98 14.99 -4.27
C ARG A 77 2.42 13.61 -3.79
N TYR A 78 1.65 13.00 -2.88
CA TYR A 78 2.06 11.77 -2.19
C TYR A 78 1.43 10.50 -2.74
N GLY A 79 0.35 10.62 -3.50
CA GLY A 79 -0.33 9.46 -4.07
C GLY A 79 0.59 8.54 -4.87
N PRO A 80 1.39 9.07 -5.80
CA PRO A 80 2.33 8.24 -6.54
C PRO A 80 3.36 7.55 -5.65
N GLU A 81 3.78 8.19 -4.58
CA GLU A 81 4.76 7.63 -3.64
C GLU A 81 4.14 6.54 -2.76
N ILE A 82 2.86 6.69 -2.40
CA ILE A 82 2.12 5.65 -1.70
C ILE A 82 1.92 4.44 -2.61
N GLU A 83 1.61 4.67 -3.88
CA GLU A 83 1.49 3.58 -4.86
C GLU A 83 2.81 2.84 -5.06
N ARG A 84 3.93 3.56 -5.10
CA ARG A 84 5.26 2.95 -5.18
C ARG A 84 5.57 2.14 -3.92
N GLY A 85 5.14 2.62 -2.75
CA GLY A 85 5.27 1.87 -1.51
C GLY A 85 4.46 0.57 -1.51
N ARG A 86 3.28 0.58 -2.13
CA ARG A 86 2.48 -0.63 -2.31
C ARG A 86 3.22 -1.63 -3.21
N ARG A 87 3.84 -1.13 -4.29
CA ARG A 87 4.63 -1.96 -5.18
C ARG A 87 5.84 -2.56 -4.45
N LEU A 88 6.47 -1.80 -3.55
CA LEU A 88 7.55 -2.32 -2.71
C LEU A 88 7.08 -3.52 -1.89
N SER A 89 5.92 -3.41 -1.25
CA SER A 89 5.36 -4.51 -0.46
C SER A 89 5.09 -5.75 -1.32
N GLU A 90 4.55 -5.55 -2.51
CA GLU A 90 4.28 -6.65 -3.44
C GLU A 90 5.56 -7.33 -3.90
N LEU A 91 6.58 -6.55 -4.24
CA LEU A 91 7.85 -7.08 -4.69
C LEU A 91 8.60 -7.80 -3.58
N LEU A 92 8.53 -7.28 -2.36
CA LEU A 92 9.14 -7.94 -1.21
C LEU A 92 8.46 -9.28 -0.92
N ALA A 93 7.12 -9.31 -0.97
CA ALA A 93 6.38 -10.55 -0.78
C ALA A 93 6.74 -11.58 -1.86
N ALA A 94 6.90 -11.14 -3.10
CA ALA A 94 7.31 -12.02 -4.19
C ALA A 94 8.71 -12.57 -3.97
N LEU A 95 9.63 -11.75 -3.48
CA LEU A 95 10.99 -12.20 -3.14
C LEU A 95 10.97 -13.23 -2.01
N GLU A 96 10.23 -12.94 -0.95
CA GLU A 96 10.11 -13.85 0.18
C GLU A 96 9.54 -15.21 -0.27
N ASP A 97 8.50 -15.19 -1.10
CA ASP A 97 7.90 -16.42 -1.63
C ASP A 97 8.89 -17.22 -2.46
N ALA A 98 9.64 -16.54 -3.33
CA ALA A 98 10.65 -17.20 -4.17
C ALA A 98 11.78 -17.82 -3.33
N GLU A 99 12.22 -17.10 -2.30
CA GLU A 99 13.27 -17.58 -1.40
C GLU A 99 12.80 -18.76 -0.56
N LEU A 100 11.57 -18.71 -0.05
CA LEU A 100 10.99 -19.81 0.70
C LEU A 100 10.82 -21.07 -0.17
N THR A 101 10.36 -20.90 -1.39
CA THR A 101 10.23 -22.01 -2.33
C THR A 101 11.59 -22.65 -2.59
N TRP A 102 12.62 -21.84 -2.76
CA TRP A 102 13.98 -22.34 -2.97
C TRP A 102 14.46 -23.16 -1.78
N VAL A 103 14.29 -22.66 -0.57
CA VAL A 103 14.69 -23.37 0.65
C VAL A 103 13.90 -24.68 0.83
N GLU A 104 12.59 -24.61 0.67
CA GLU A 104 11.73 -25.78 0.84
C GLU A 104 12.09 -26.90 -0.11
N ARG A 105 12.41 -26.58 -1.36
CA ARG A 105 12.83 -27.58 -2.33
C ARG A 105 14.23 -28.11 -2.06
N ALA A 106 15.14 -27.23 -1.62
CA ALA A 106 16.50 -27.65 -1.30
C ALA A 106 16.52 -28.63 -0.12
N GLU A 107 15.64 -28.41 0.86
CA GLU A 107 15.57 -29.23 2.06
C GLU A 107 14.59 -30.41 1.94
N GLY A 108 13.84 -30.48 0.86
CA GLY A 108 12.83 -31.51 0.69
C GLY A 108 11.63 -31.35 1.59
N TRP A 109 11.31 -30.15 2.01
CA TRP A 109 10.16 -29.86 2.86
C TRP A 109 8.88 -29.66 2.05
N GLY A 110 8.72 -30.32 0.97
CA GLY A 110 7.57 -30.17 0.10
C GLY A 110 6.24 -30.30 0.86
N ALA A 111 5.31 -29.47 0.50
CA ALA A 111 3.98 -29.48 1.10
C ALA A 111 3.02 -30.33 0.32
#